data_c8ee5ba4680589cc08067d84da4fb08a
#
_entry.id   c8ee5ba4680589cc08067d84da4fb08a
#
_cell.length_a   1.000
_cell.length_b   1.000
_cell.length_c   1.000
_cell.angle_alpha   90.00
_cell.angle_beta   90.00
_cell.angle_gamma   90.00
#
_symmetry.space_group_name_H-M   'P 1'
#
loop_
_entity.id
_entity.type
_entity.pdbx_description
1 polymer ?
#
loop_
_entity_poly.entity_id
_entity_poly.type
_entity_poly.pdbx_seq_one_letter_code
_entity_poly.pdbx_strand_id
1 'polypeptide(L)'
;MKTSYPVILTPAGRGYVVFVPDLNINTEGGTLADALEMARDAIGIWGITEQDAGRTIPEASDTMPTAVGGQIVRWVDIDFEAYRRETTVM
;
A
#
# COMPACT_ATOMS: atom_id res chain seq x y z
N MET A 1 13.21 5.13 6.79
CA MET A 1 13.75 4.54 5.56
C MET A 1 12.63 4.35 4.55
N LYS A 2 12.89 4.71 3.31
CA LYS A 2 11.88 4.59 2.26
C LYS A 2 11.93 3.21 1.61
N THR A 3 10.78 2.65 1.32
CA THR A 3 10.66 1.41 0.57
C THR A 3 9.51 1.53 -0.42
N SER A 4 9.43 0.62 -1.37
CA SER A 4 8.36 0.62 -2.38
C SER A 4 7.75 -0.77 -2.43
N TYR A 5 6.42 -0.82 -2.27
CA TYR A 5 5.68 -2.08 -2.37
C TYR A 5 4.89 -2.12 -3.67
N PRO A 6 4.91 -3.23 -4.39
CA PRO A 6 4.03 -3.37 -5.56
C PRO A 6 2.60 -3.57 -5.10
N VAL A 7 1.68 -2.92 -5.79
CA VAL A 7 0.25 -3.05 -5.51
C VAL A 7 -0.49 -3.41 -6.80
N ILE A 8 -1.58 -4.15 -6.65
CA ILE A 8 -2.44 -4.56 -7.76
C ILE A 8 -3.77 -3.85 -7.58
N LEU A 9 -4.15 -3.09 -8.61
CA LEU A 9 -5.43 -2.37 -8.61
C LEU A 9 -6.35 -3.07 -9.62
N THR A 10 -7.50 -3.52 -9.12
CA THR A 10 -8.49 -4.21 -9.95
C THR A 10 -9.71 -3.32 -10.08
N PRO A 11 -10.13 -2.97 -11.32
CA PRO A 11 -11.35 -2.18 -11.50
C PRO A 11 -12.54 -2.89 -10.86
N ALA A 12 -13.34 -2.13 -10.12
CA ALA A 12 -14.55 -2.64 -9.47
C ALA A 12 -15.56 -1.50 -9.40
N GLY A 13 -16.69 -1.68 -10.07
CA GLY A 13 -17.66 -0.59 -10.19
C GLY A 13 -17.01 0.61 -10.85
N ARG A 14 -17.06 1.77 -10.19
CA ARG A 14 -16.46 3.00 -10.72
C ARG A 14 -15.06 3.27 -10.20
N GLY A 15 -14.59 2.43 -9.29
CA GLY A 15 -13.30 2.62 -8.66
C GLY A 15 -12.42 1.41 -8.80
N TYR A 16 -11.58 1.22 -7.78
CA TYR A 16 -10.58 0.16 -7.77
C TYR A 16 -10.51 -0.48 -6.40
N VAL A 17 -10.37 -1.81 -6.40
CA VAL A 17 -9.95 -2.55 -5.22
C VAL A 17 -8.43 -2.68 -5.31
N VAL A 18 -7.75 -2.47 -4.20
CA VAL A 18 -6.29 -2.50 -4.14
C VAL A 18 -5.85 -3.67 -3.28
N PHE A 19 -4.89 -4.44 -3.77
CA PHE A 19 -4.27 -5.50 -3.00
C PHE A 19 -2.76 -5.28 -2.94
N VAL A 20 -2.19 -5.41 -1.75
CA VAL A 20 -0.75 -5.31 -1.50
C VAL A 20 -0.26 -6.72 -1.18
N PRO A 21 0.28 -7.44 -2.18
CA PRO A 21 0.63 -8.85 -1.97
C PRO A 21 1.63 -9.10 -0.85
N ASP A 22 2.67 -8.28 -0.76
CA ASP A 22 3.74 -8.47 0.23
C ASP A 22 3.24 -8.40 1.66
N LEU A 23 2.16 -7.66 1.89
CA LEU A 23 1.62 -7.44 3.23
C LEU A 23 0.27 -8.12 3.42
N ASN A 24 -0.31 -8.66 2.36
CA ASN A 24 -1.62 -9.32 2.37
C ASN A 24 -2.71 -8.42 2.94
N ILE A 25 -2.74 -7.18 2.48
CA ILE A 25 -3.76 -6.21 2.90
C ILE A 25 -4.49 -5.66 1.68
N ASN A 26 -5.72 -5.20 1.90
CA ASN A 26 -6.58 -4.66 0.88
C ASN A 26 -7.08 -3.29 1.26
N THR A 27 -7.34 -2.46 0.24
CA THR A 27 -8.01 -1.19 0.40
C THR A 27 -8.76 -0.88 -0.89
N GLU A 28 -9.31 0.29 -1.03
CA GLU A 28 -10.05 0.68 -2.22
C GLU A 28 -10.03 2.19 -2.40
N GLY A 29 -10.34 2.64 -3.60
CA GLY A 29 -10.45 4.06 -3.90
C GLY A 29 -11.35 4.30 -5.09
N GLY A 30 -11.91 5.50 -5.18
CA GLY A 30 -12.87 5.85 -6.22
C GLY A 30 -12.23 6.22 -7.55
N THR A 31 -10.97 6.60 -7.55
CA THR A 31 -10.19 6.90 -8.76
C THR A 31 -8.84 6.23 -8.61
N LEU A 32 -8.07 6.20 -9.70
CA LEU A 32 -6.71 5.65 -9.62
C LEU A 32 -5.88 6.43 -8.60
N ALA A 33 -5.96 7.75 -8.62
CA ALA A 33 -5.22 8.58 -7.68
C ALA A 33 -5.63 8.31 -6.23
N ASP A 34 -6.94 8.23 -5.96
CA ASP A 34 -7.44 7.89 -4.63
C ASP A 34 -6.97 6.51 -4.19
N ALA A 35 -7.04 5.53 -5.09
CA ALA A 35 -6.66 4.16 -4.78
C ALA A 35 -5.18 4.07 -4.39
N LEU A 36 -4.31 4.80 -5.11
CA LEU A 36 -2.88 4.82 -4.79
C LEU A 36 -2.62 5.51 -3.46
N GLU A 37 -3.34 6.58 -3.16
CA GLU A 37 -3.22 7.27 -1.89
C GLU A 37 -3.73 6.40 -0.73
N MET A 38 -4.83 5.70 -0.94
CA MET A 38 -5.35 4.75 0.04
C MET A 38 -4.39 3.59 0.26
N ALA A 39 -3.72 3.15 -0.80
CA ALA A 39 -2.70 2.11 -0.68
C ALA A 39 -1.54 2.57 0.21
N ARG A 40 -1.04 3.79 -0.03
CA ARG A 40 0.03 4.36 0.80
C ARG A 40 -0.40 4.43 2.26
N ASP A 41 -1.61 4.90 2.49
CA ASP A 41 -2.17 5.05 3.84
C ASP A 41 -2.31 3.70 4.54
N ALA A 42 -2.85 2.72 3.83
CA ALA A 42 -3.02 1.37 4.38
C ALA A 42 -1.68 0.72 4.71
N ILE A 43 -0.69 0.85 3.83
CA ILE A 43 0.66 0.34 4.05
C ILE A 43 1.27 1.03 5.27
N GLY A 44 1.14 2.35 5.34
CA GLY A 44 1.71 3.13 6.45
C GLY A 44 1.14 2.74 7.79
N ILE A 45 -0.19 2.70 7.90
CA ILE A 45 -0.86 2.34 9.15
C ILE A 45 -0.51 0.90 9.55
N TRP A 46 -0.55 -0.01 8.58
CA TRP A 46 -0.22 -1.42 8.85
C TRP A 46 1.21 -1.54 9.37
N GLY A 47 2.15 -0.84 8.72
CA GLY A 47 3.57 -0.92 9.09
C GLY A 47 3.86 -0.38 10.49
N ILE A 48 3.34 0.81 10.81
CA ILE A 48 3.60 1.37 12.14
C ILE A 48 2.90 0.54 13.23
N THR A 49 1.76 -0.06 12.92
CA THR A 49 1.08 -0.95 13.86
C THR A 49 1.94 -2.19 14.14
N GLU A 50 2.54 -2.75 13.10
CA GLU A 50 3.44 -3.90 13.25
C GLU A 50 4.69 -3.54 14.04
N GLN A 51 5.27 -2.37 13.77
CA GLN A 51 6.43 -1.89 14.52
C GLN A 51 6.11 -1.72 16.00
N ASP A 52 4.96 -1.12 16.29
CA ASP A 52 4.53 -0.89 17.67
C ASP A 52 4.26 -2.19 18.42
N ALA A 53 3.88 -3.24 17.69
CA ALA A 53 3.66 -4.57 18.26
C ALA A 53 4.96 -5.39 18.34
N GLY A 54 6.07 -4.84 17.90
CA GLY A 54 7.36 -5.54 17.91
C GLY A 54 7.51 -6.57 16.80
N ARG A 55 6.64 -6.53 15.78
CA ARG A 55 6.73 -7.45 14.65
C ARG A 55 7.53 -6.84 13.52
N THR A 56 8.14 -7.69 12.72
CA THR A 56 8.94 -7.26 11.58
C THR A 56 8.04 -7.01 10.39
N ILE A 57 8.27 -5.88 9.71
CA ILE A 57 7.57 -5.59 8.47
C ILE A 57 8.22 -6.39 7.34
N PRO A 58 7.45 -7.15 6.54
CA PRO A 58 8.02 -7.88 5.41
C PRO A 58 8.73 -6.95 4.43
N GLU A 59 9.83 -7.43 3.88
CA GLU A 59 10.54 -6.70 2.84
C GLU A 59 9.69 -6.62 1.58
N ALA A 60 9.83 -5.52 0.87
CA ALA A 60 9.14 -5.34 -0.40
C ALA A 60 9.76 -6.25 -1.47
N SER A 61 8.90 -6.82 -2.31
CA SER A 61 9.36 -7.53 -3.51
C SER A 61 10.08 -6.57 -4.44
N ASP A 62 11.07 -7.05 -5.16
CA ASP A 62 11.79 -6.25 -6.13
C ASP A 62 11.26 -6.45 -7.55
N THR A 63 10.25 -7.28 -7.72
CA THR A 63 9.62 -7.52 -9.02
C THR A 63 8.12 -7.21 -8.95
N MET A 64 7.60 -6.67 -10.05
CA MET A 64 6.18 -6.39 -10.18
C MET A 64 5.39 -7.67 -10.40
N PRO A 65 4.22 -7.82 -9.76
CA PRO A 65 3.30 -8.91 -10.13
C PRO A 65 2.79 -8.69 -11.55
N THR A 66 2.40 -9.79 -12.19
CA THR A 66 1.82 -9.72 -13.53
C THR A 66 0.36 -9.29 -13.42
N ALA A 67 0.01 -8.21 -14.12
CA ALA A 67 -1.38 -7.79 -14.23
C ALA A 67 -2.16 -8.76 -15.11
N VAL A 68 -3.38 -9.09 -14.69
CA VAL A 68 -4.30 -9.91 -15.50
C VAL A 68 -5.61 -9.15 -15.71
N GLY A 69 -6.26 -9.40 -16.85
CA GLY A 69 -7.50 -8.70 -17.19
C GLY A 69 -7.26 -7.19 -17.21
N GLY A 70 -8.13 -6.43 -16.60
CA GLY A 70 -8.01 -4.96 -16.55
C GLY A 70 -7.20 -4.43 -15.38
N GLN A 71 -6.42 -5.29 -14.71
CA GLN A 71 -5.65 -4.87 -13.55
C GLN A 71 -4.54 -3.91 -13.91
N ILE A 72 -4.22 -3.04 -12.96
CA ILE A 72 -3.11 -2.10 -13.05
C ILE A 72 -2.16 -2.44 -11.91
N VAL A 73 -0.86 -2.46 -12.18
CA VAL A 73 0.14 -2.66 -11.13
C VAL A 73 1.02 -1.43 -11.02
N ARG A 74 1.32 -1.04 -9.80
CA ARG A 74 2.10 0.16 -9.51
C ARG A 74 3.00 -0.08 -8.30
N TRP A 75 4.08 0.67 -8.23
CA TRP A 75 4.89 0.78 -7.02
C TRP A 75 4.32 1.89 -6.15
N VAL A 76 4.18 1.61 -4.86
CA VAL A 76 3.79 2.62 -3.87
C VAL A 76 4.93 2.82 -2.91
N ASP A 77 5.46 4.03 -2.88
CA ASP A 77 6.55 4.40 -2.00
C ASP A 77 6.02 4.74 -0.62
N ILE A 78 6.72 4.29 0.40
CA ILE A 78 6.39 4.61 1.78
C ILE A 78 7.68 4.82 2.58
N ASP A 79 7.68 5.84 3.40
CA ASP A 79 8.69 6.03 4.44
C ASP A 79 7.93 5.97 5.76
N PHE A 80 8.11 4.87 6.50
CA PHE A 80 7.33 4.65 7.72
C PHE A 80 7.61 5.71 8.79
N GLU A 81 8.83 6.18 8.86
CA GLU A 81 9.16 7.25 9.82
C GLU A 81 8.45 8.55 9.46
N ALA A 82 8.46 8.90 8.17
CA ALA A 82 7.75 10.10 7.70
C ALA A 82 6.25 9.93 7.89
N TYR A 83 5.71 8.77 7.57
CA TYR A 83 4.29 8.49 7.73
C TYR A 83 3.86 8.63 9.20
N ARG A 84 4.67 8.09 10.11
CA ARG A 84 4.40 8.20 11.55
C ARG A 84 4.34 9.66 11.97
N ARG A 85 5.24 10.49 11.47
CA ARG A 85 5.23 11.93 11.76
C ARG A 85 3.99 12.62 11.21
N GLU A 86 3.56 12.24 9.99
CA GLU A 86 2.37 12.81 9.35
C GLU A 86 1.09 12.48 10.12
N THR A 87 1.04 11.32 10.73
CA THR A 87 -0.17 10.85 11.41
C THR A 87 -0.18 11.15 12.91
N THR A 88 0.94 11.60 13.45
CA THR A 88 1.00 12.03 14.86
C THR A 88 0.51 13.45 14.93
N VAL A 89 -0.65 13.66 15.52
CA VAL A 89 -1.28 14.97 15.62
C VAL A 89 -1.28 15.39 17.07
N MET A 90 -0.87 16.62 17.29
CA MET A 90 -0.82 17.19 18.64
C MET A 90 -2.07 18.02 18.94
#